data_6790f428d080741c4e378d274264c90f
#
_entry.id   6790f428d080741c4e378d274264c90f
#
_cell.length_a   1.000
_cell.length_b   1.000
_cell.length_c   1.000
_cell.angle_alpha   90.00
_cell.angle_beta   90.00
_cell.angle_gamma   90.00
#
_symmetry.space_group_name_H-M   'P 1'
#
loop_
_entity.id
_entity.type
_entity.pdbx_description
1 polymer ?
#
loop_
_entity_poly.entity_id
_entity_poly.type
_entity_poly.pdbx_seq_one_letter_code
_entity_poly.pdbx_strand_id
1 'polypeptide(L)'
;MSELNLSTDETRVSYGIGRQLGGQLRDNPPPGVSLEAILAGLTDAFNGADSRVSEADLSASFKVIRDVMQAEAAAKAEAAAAAGKAFLVENAKRDGITTLASGLQFEVLTAGEGAKPTREDNVRTHYHGTLIDGTVFDSSYDRGQPAEFPVGGVIAGSVSYTHLTLPTKRIV
;
A
#
# COMPACT_ATOMS: atom_id res chain seq x y z
N MET A 1 20.90 28.03 21.06
CA MET A 1 20.35 27.84 19.71
C MET A 1 19.69 29.14 19.33
N SER A 2 20.13 29.84 18.28
CA SER A 2 19.45 31.05 17.80
C SER A 2 18.05 30.67 17.31
N GLU A 3 17.03 31.43 17.73
CA GLU A 3 15.67 31.24 17.22
C GLU A 3 15.68 31.35 15.69
N LEU A 4 15.14 30.34 15.01
CA LEU A 4 15.03 30.32 13.56
C LEU A 4 13.99 31.37 13.14
N ASN A 5 14.44 32.43 12.45
CA ASN A 5 13.56 33.48 11.95
C ASN A 5 12.89 33.04 10.64
N LEU A 6 11.58 32.85 10.67
CA LEU A 6 10.73 32.46 9.52
C LEU A 6 9.82 33.61 9.06
N SER A 7 10.27 34.85 9.19
CA SER A 7 9.43 36.02 8.90
C SER A 7 9.42 36.40 7.42
N THR A 8 10.43 36.00 6.63
CA THR A 8 10.52 36.29 5.18
C THR A 8 10.07 35.10 4.33
N ASP A 9 9.70 35.36 3.08
CA ASP A 9 9.25 34.30 2.16
C ASP A 9 10.38 33.33 1.82
N GLU A 10 11.63 33.80 1.72
CA GLU A 10 12.80 32.97 1.45
C GLU A 10 13.06 31.98 2.61
N THR A 11 12.94 32.43 3.85
CA THR A 11 13.16 31.56 5.01
C THR A 11 12.02 30.54 5.18
N ARG A 12 10.79 30.92 4.83
CA ARG A 12 9.63 30.01 4.80
C ARG A 12 9.78 28.94 3.73
N VAL A 13 10.19 29.33 2.52
CA VAL A 13 10.44 28.38 1.41
C VAL A 13 11.58 27.42 1.79
N SER A 14 12.67 27.94 2.35
CA SER A 14 13.81 27.12 2.80
C SER A 14 13.37 26.09 3.85
N TYR A 15 12.55 26.50 4.83
CA TYR A 15 11.97 25.59 5.81
C TYR A 15 11.04 24.57 5.16
N GLY A 16 10.23 24.99 4.19
CA GLY A 16 9.35 24.11 3.44
C GLY A 16 10.08 23.01 2.70
N ILE A 17 11.21 23.33 2.06
CA ILE A 17 12.10 22.35 1.41
C ILE A 17 12.61 21.34 2.42
N GLY A 18 13.11 21.79 3.58
CA GLY A 18 13.54 20.90 4.66
C GLY A 18 12.43 19.99 5.18
N ARG A 19 11.20 20.53 5.32
CA ARG A 19 10.01 19.75 5.71
C ARG A 19 9.68 18.66 4.69
N GLN A 20 9.78 18.96 3.40
CA GLN A 20 9.50 18.01 2.33
C GLN A 20 10.51 16.85 2.33
N LEU A 21 11.82 17.17 2.42
CA LEU A 21 12.88 16.17 2.50
C LEU A 21 12.73 15.29 3.75
N GLY A 22 12.49 15.92 4.91
CA GLY A 22 12.25 15.19 6.17
C GLY A 22 11.01 14.31 6.13
N GLY A 23 9.94 14.74 5.44
CA GLY A 23 8.74 13.93 5.22
C GLY A 23 9.02 12.66 4.40
N GLN A 24 9.73 12.78 3.29
CA GLN A 24 10.12 11.63 2.45
C GLN A 24 10.96 10.60 3.23
N LEU A 25 11.90 11.08 4.05
CA LEU A 25 12.73 10.22 4.90
C LEU A 25 11.94 9.54 6.01
N ARG A 26 10.96 10.24 6.60
CA ARG A 26 10.09 9.68 7.64
C ARG A 26 9.16 8.60 7.09
N ASP A 27 8.62 8.80 5.89
CA ASP A 27 7.61 7.91 5.32
C ASP A 27 8.23 6.59 4.81
N ASN A 28 9.53 6.59 4.51
CA ASN A 28 10.29 5.40 4.14
C ASN A 28 11.73 5.47 4.66
N PRO A 29 11.93 5.36 5.98
CA PRO A 29 13.26 5.53 6.58
C PRO A 29 14.16 4.34 6.26
N PRO A 30 15.35 4.55 5.69
CA PRO A 30 16.35 3.49 5.63
C PRO A 30 16.74 3.03 7.04
N PRO A 31 16.97 1.72 7.27
CA PRO A 31 17.33 1.21 8.58
C PRO A 31 18.60 1.87 9.12
N GLY A 32 18.57 2.30 10.38
CA GLY A 32 19.72 2.89 11.06
C GLY A 32 20.13 4.29 10.59
N VAL A 33 19.30 4.99 9.81
CA VAL A 33 19.62 6.33 9.33
C VAL A 33 19.78 7.33 10.46
N SER A 34 20.83 8.17 10.40
CA SER A 34 21.10 9.26 11.35
C SER A 34 20.70 10.60 10.76
N LEU A 35 19.76 11.29 11.43
CA LEU A 35 19.37 12.66 11.04
C LEU A 35 20.58 13.63 11.09
N GLU A 36 21.46 13.46 12.08
CA GLU A 36 22.66 14.28 12.21
C GLU A 36 23.59 14.13 11.01
N ALA A 37 23.82 12.88 10.56
CA ALA A 37 24.64 12.61 9.37
C ALA A 37 23.99 13.15 8.09
N ILE A 38 22.67 13.06 7.96
CA ILE A 38 21.94 13.65 6.83
C ILE A 38 22.12 15.17 6.80
N LEU A 39 21.94 15.84 7.92
CA LEU A 39 22.10 17.29 8.01
C LEU A 39 23.53 17.72 7.72
N ALA A 40 24.54 16.96 8.17
CA ALA A 40 25.94 17.21 7.86
C ALA A 40 26.21 17.09 6.34
N GLY A 41 25.77 15.99 5.73
CA GLY A 41 25.91 15.80 4.29
C GLY A 41 25.18 16.84 3.45
N LEU A 42 23.98 17.23 3.86
CA LEU A 42 23.23 18.32 3.21
C LEU A 42 23.98 19.66 3.32
N THR A 43 24.54 19.96 4.48
CA THR A 43 25.31 21.18 4.72
C THR A 43 26.57 21.20 3.89
N ASP A 44 27.33 20.12 3.85
CA ASP A 44 28.54 19.98 3.06
C ASP A 44 28.26 20.19 1.57
N ALA A 45 27.25 19.49 1.04
CA ALA A 45 26.83 19.59 -0.35
C ALA A 45 26.35 21.01 -0.71
N PHE A 46 25.55 21.64 0.15
CA PHE A 46 25.04 23.01 -0.06
C PHE A 46 26.17 24.05 -0.12
N ASN A 47 27.20 23.84 0.67
CA ASN A 47 28.38 24.73 0.71
C ASN A 47 29.44 24.39 -0.34
N GLY A 48 29.24 23.35 -1.16
CA GLY A 48 30.22 22.91 -2.16
C GLY A 48 31.49 22.29 -1.55
N ALA A 49 31.40 21.78 -0.31
CA ALA A 49 32.49 21.07 0.34
C ALA A 49 32.64 19.64 -0.20
N ASP A 50 33.87 19.13 -0.18
CA ASP A 50 34.15 17.75 -0.56
C ASP A 50 33.43 16.76 0.38
N SER A 51 33.04 15.60 -0.16
CA SER A 51 32.44 14.52 0.63
C SER A 51 33.43 13.99 1.66
N ARG A 52 32.98 13.83 2.92
CA ARG A 52 33.76 13.21 4.00
C ARG A 52 33.88 11.70 3.87
N VAL A 53 33.10 11.09 2.96
CA VAL A 53 33.07 9.65 2.70
C VAL A 53 33.42 9.41 1.24
N SER A 54 34.25 8.42 0.96
CA SER A 54 34.60 8.09 -0.43
C SER A 54 33.38 7.59 -1.20
N GLU A 55 33.37 7.79 -2.52
CA GLU A 55 32.30 7.30 -3.39
C GLU A 55 32.18 5.76 -3.33
N ALA A 56 33.33 5.06 -3.20
CA ALA A 56 33.35 3.61 -3.06
C ALA A 56 32.67 3.14 -1.76
N ASP A 57 32.97 3.81 -0.63
CA ASP A 57 32.34 3.47 0.65
C ASP A 57 30.86 3.81 0.68
N LEU A 58 30.45 4.94 0.09
CA LEU A 58 29.05 5.31 -0.07
C LEU A 58 28.29 4.26 -0.89
N SER A 59 28.85 3.87 -2.03
CA SER A 59 28.25 2.85 -2.91
C SER A 59 28.11 1.50 -2.19
N ALA A 60 29.13 1.07 -1.47
CA ALA A 60 29.12 -0.16 -0.68
C ALA A 60 28.04 -0.09 0.42
N SER A 61 27.97 1.02 1.14
CA SER A 61 26.99 1.24 2.21
C SER A 61 25.55 1.25 1.68
N PHE A 62 25.29 1.93 0.57
CA PHE A 62 23.99 1.93 -0.08
C PHE A 62 23.57 0.52 -0.52
N LYS A 63 24.51 -0.30 -0.99
CA LYS A 63 24.22 -1.69 -1.34
C LYS A 63 23.81 -2.49 -0.11
N VAL A 64 24.56 -2.41 0.98
CA VAL A 64 24.24 -3.11 2.22
C VAL A 64 22.86 -2.74 2.74
N ILE A 65 22.53 -1.44 2.82
CA ILE A 65 21.23 -0.97 3.29
C ILE A 65 20.10 -1.46 2.38
N ARG A 66 20.30 -1.42 1.08
CA ARG A 66 19.33 -1.93 0.10
C ARG A 66 19.07 -3.42 0.28
N ASP A 67 20.13 -4.21 0.45
CA ASP A 67 20.03 -5.66 0.64
C ASP A 67 19.26 -5.99 1.94
N VAL A 68 19.50 -5.24 3.02
CA VAL A 68 18.73 -5.35 4.28
C VAL A 68 17.26 -5.02 4.06
N MET A 69 16.95 -3.89 3.42
CA MET A 69 15.56 -3.48 3.14
C MET A 69 14.82 -4.52 2.27
N GLN A 70 15.52 -5.07 1.29
CA GLN A 70 14.95 -6.10 0.41
C GLN A 70 14.69 -7.41 1.18
N ALA A 71 15.61 -7.82 2.06
CA ALA A 71 15.42 -9.00 2.90
C ALA A 71 14.24 -8.82 3.87
N GLU A 72 14.11 -7.66 4.52
CA GLU A 72 12.98 -7.35 5.40
C GLU A 72 11.65 -7.33 4.65
N ALA A 73 11.62 -6.71 3.46
CA ALA A 73 10.44 -6.69 2.61
C ALA A 73 10.03 -8.10 2.16
N ALA A 74 10.99 -8.95 1.79
CA ALA A 74 10.76 -10.34 1.41
C ALA A 74 10.22 -11.16 2.58
N ALA A 75 10.80 -11.03 3.77
CA ALA A 75 10.34 -11.72 4.98
C ALA A 75 8.92 -11.30 5.36
N LYS A 76 8.61 -10.00 5.26
CA LYS A 76 7.26 -9.48 5.52
C LYS A 76 6.25 -10.01 4.51
N ALA A 77 6.62 -10.06 3.21
CA ALA A 77 5.78 -10.60 2.16
C ALA A 77 5.51 -12.10 2.35
N GLU A 78 6.54 -12.88 2.74
CA GLU A 78 6.41 -14.31 3.02
C GLU A 78 5.49 -14.56 4.23
N ALA A 79 5.67 -13.81 5.31
CA ALA A 79 4.82 -13.89 6.50
C ALA A 79 3.36 -13.56 6.16
N ALA A 80 3.11 -12.50 5.37
CA ALA A 80 1.77 -12.13 4.91
C ALA A 80 1.16 -13.22 4.01
N ALA A 81 1.93 -13.81 3.10
CA ALA A 81 1.48 -14.91 2.25
C ALA A 81 1.13 -16.16 3.06
N ALA A 82 1.94 -16.50 4.08
CA ALA A 82 1.66 -17.61 4.98
C ALA A 82 0.37 -17.38 5.79
N ALA A 83 0.20 -16.18 6.34
CA ALA A 83 -1.02 -15.80 7.05
C ALA A 83 -2.26 -15.84 6.13
N GLY A 84 -2.14 -15.36 4.88
CA GLY A 84 -3.21 -15.44 3.88
C GLY A 84 -3.60 -16.88 3.54
N LYS A 85 -2.62 -17.77 3.35
CA LYS A 85 -2.88 -19.19 3.11
C LYS A 85 -3.59 -19.86 4.30
N ALA A 86 -3.12 -19.61 5.52
CA ALA A 86 -3.75 -20.13 6.73
C ALA A 86 -5.19 -19.64 6.86
N PHE A 87 -5.44 -18.35 6.61
CA PHE A 87 -6.76 -17.77 6.62
C PHE A 87 -7.69 -18.46 5.61
N LEU A 88 -7.25 -18.68 4.37
CA LEU A 88 -8.06 -19.35 3.33
C LEU A 88 -8.40 -20.80 3.72
N VAL A 89 -7.47 -21.53 4.33
CA VAL A 89 -7.73 -22.90 4.82
C VAL A 89 -8.81 -22.92 5.90
N GLU A 90 -8.78 -21.99 6.85
CA GLU A 90 -9.78 -21.91 7.89
C GLU A 90 -11.14 -21.38 7.36
N ASN A 91 -11.08 -20.37 6.48
CA ASN A 91 -12.30 -19.80 5.91
C ASN A 91 -13.06 -20.80 5.03
N ALA A 92 -12.36 -21.71 4.34
CA ALA A 92 -12.99 -22.76 3.53
C ALA A 92 -13.85 -23.75 4.35
N LYS A 93 -13.62 -23.84 5.68
CA LYS A 93 -14.37 -24.71 6.58
C LYS A 93 -15.71 -24.11 7.03
N ARG A 94 -15.90 -22.82 6.77
CA ARG A 94 -17.13 -22.12 7.18
C ARG A 94 -18.28 -22.50 6.27
N ASP A 95 -19.47 -22.67 6.85
CA ASP A 95 -20.70 -22.89 6.11
C ASP A 95 -20.99 -21.72 5.15
N GLY A 96 -21.45 -22.03 3.95
CA GLY A 96 -21.79 -21.03 2.93
C GLY A 96 -20.60 -20.55 2.07
N ILE A 97 -19.37 -20.94 2.40
CA ILE A 97 -18.19 -20.59 1.59
C ILE A 97 -18.08 -21.51 0.37
N THR A 98 -17.96 -20.91 -0.78
CA THR A 98 -17.62 -21.58 -2.05
C THR A 98 -16.20 -21.25 -2.45
N THR A 99 -15.38 -22.27 -2.74
CA THR A 99 -14.01 -22.12 -3.24
C THR A 99 -13.96 -22.47 -4.73
N LEU A 100 -13.48 -21.53 -5.55
CA LEU A 100 -13.29 -21.74 -6.99
C LEU A 100 -11.95 -22.45 -7.27
N ALA A 101 -11.79 -22.98 -8.49
CA ALA A 101 -10.54 -23.60 -8.94
C ALA A 101 -9.34 -22.63 -8.92
N SER A 102 -9.59 -21.32 -8.99
CA SER A 102 -8.57 -20.26 -8.84
C SER A 102 -8.07 -20.06 -7.42
N GLY A 103 -8.71 -20.69 -6.42
CA GLY A 103 -8.46 -20.46 -5.00
C GLY A 103 -9.27 -19.30 -4.39
N LEU A 104 -10.00 -18.55 -5.23
CA LEU A 104 -10.89 -17.50 -4.74
C LEU A 104 -12.03 -18.13 -3.92
N GLN A 105 -12.31 -17.53 -2.76
CA GLN A 105 -13.42 -17.93 -1.90
C GLN A 105 -14.48 -16.84 -1.86
N PHE A 106 -15.74 -17.21 -1.86
CA PHE A 106 -16.84 -16.28 -1.74
C PHE A 106 -17.99 -16.87 -0.95
N GLU A 107 -18.79 -15.99 -0.38
CA GLU A 107 -20.02 -16.29 0.34
C GLU A 107 -21.14 -15.40 -0.22
N VAL A 108 -22.30 -15.98 -0.48
CA VAL A 108 -23.48 -15.22 -0.92
C VAL A 108 -24.29 -14.85 0.33
N LEU A 109 -24.24 -13.58 0.72
CA LEU A 109 -24.97 -13.07 1.89
C LEU A 109 -26.46 -12.90 1.58
N THR A 110 -26.80 -12.45 0.38
CA THR A 110 -28.16 -12.29 -0.11
C THR A 110 -28.20 -12.67 -1.58
N ALA A 111 -29.06 -13.61 -1.95
CA ALA A 111 -29.25 -13.98 -3.35
C ALA A 111 -29.98 -12.88 -4.10
N GLY A 112 -29.50 -12.52 -5.30
CA GLY A 112 -30.16 -11.60 -6.21
C GLY A 112 -30.91 -12.36 -7.29
N GLU A 113 -31.98 -11.76 -7.80
CA GLU A 113 -32.82 -12.30 -8.89
C GLU A 113 -32.66 -11.51 -10.20
N GLY A 114 -31.78 -10.50 -10.22
CA GLY A 114 -31.52 -9.65 -11.38
C GLY A 114 -30.75 -10.33 -12.51
N ALA A 115 -30.58 -9.63 -13.62
CA ALA A 115 -29.76 -10.07 -14.73
C ALA A 115 -28.30 -10.22 -14.31
N LYS A 116 -27.60 -11.23 -14.88
CA LYS A 116 -26.17 -11.43 -14.67
C LYS A 116 -25.40 -10.54 -15.64
N PRO A 117 -24.50 -9.69 -15.18
CA PRO A 117 -23.70 -8.87 -16.05
C PRO A 117 -22.65 -9.71 -16.81
N THR A 118 -22.33 -9.29 -18.03
CA THR A 118 -21.23 -9.82 -18.82
C THR A 118 -19.93 -9.05 -18.56
N ARG A 119 -18.80 -9.48 -19.16
CA ARG A 119 -17.50 -8.79 -18.97
C ARG A 119 -17.46 -7.39 -19.60
N GLU A 120 -18.31 -7.15 -20.60
CA GLU A 120 -18.42 -5.89 -21.34
C GLU A 120 -19.36 -4.88 -20.64
N ASP A 121 -20.16 -5.35 -19.68
CA ASP A 121 -21.12 -4.50 -19.00
C ASP A 121 -20.44 -3.59 -17.97
N ASN A 122 -21.03 -2.40 -17.75
CA ASN A 122 -20.72 -1.55 -16.62
C ASN A 122 -21.64 -1.89 -15.45
N VAL A 123 -21.05 -1.97 -14.27
CA VAL A 123 -21.79 -2.18 -13.02
C VAL A 123 -21.58 -1.04 -12.07
N ARG A 124 -22.62 -0.72 -11.30
CA ARG A 124 -22.60 0.21 -10.18
C ARG A 124 -22.81 -0.55 -8.89
N THR A 125 -21.84 -0.49 -7.99
CA THR A 125 -21.87 -1.29 -6.77
C THR A 125 -21.19 -0.57 -5.60
N HIS A 126 -21.60 -0.91 -4.40
CA HIS A 126 -20.83 -0.63 -3.20
C HIS A 126 -19.87 -1.79 -2.88
N TYR A 127 -18.71 -1.46 -2.38
CA TYR A 127 -17.74 -2.42 -1.90
C TYR A 127 -17.00 -1.90 -0.66
N HIS A 128 -16.49 -2.81 0.13
CA HIS A 128 -15.67 -2.53 1.30
C HIS A 128 -14.54 -3.56 1.34
N GLY A 129 -13.32 -3.10 1.08
CA GLY A 129 -12.13 -3.95 1.01
C GLY A 129 -11.31 -3.87 2.28
N THR A 130 -11.06 -5.03 2.89
CA THR A 130 -10.21 -5.14 4.07
C THR A 130 -9.11 -6.16 3.86
N LEU A 131 -7.96 -5.95 4.49
CA LEU A 131 -6.93 -6.97 4.66
C LEU A 131 -7.39 -7.98 5.72
N ILE A 132 -6.66 -9.09 5.84
CA ILE A 132 -6.99 -10.14 6.82
C ILE A 132 -6.88 -9.69 8.28
N ASP A 133 -6.12 -8.64 8.55
CA ASP A 133 -5.99 -7.99 9.87
C ASP A 133 -7.11 -6.98 10.16
N GLY A 134 -8.05 -6.80 9.22
CA GLY A 134 -9.16 -5.86 9.35
C GLY A 134 -8.86 -4.45 8.84
N THR A 135 -7.63 -4.16 8.41
CA THR A 135 -7.28 -2.85 7.85
C THR A 135 -8.07 -2.59 6.57
N VAL A 136 -8.83 -1.50 6.54
CA VAL A 136 -9.57 -1.07 5.34
C VAL A 136 -8.57 -0.46 4.35
N PHE A 137 -8.48 -1.00 3.15
CA PHE A 137 -7.65 -0.45 2.09
C PHE A 137 -8.45 0.37 1.06
N ASP A 138 -9.73 0.07 0.89
CA ASP A 138 -10.62 0.85 0.03
C ASP A 138 -12.10 0.58 0.36
N SER A 139 -12.94 1.62 0.32
CA SER A 139 -14.36 1.54 0.64
C SER A 139 -15.16 2.58 -0.10
N SER A 140 -16.14 2.15 -0.88
CA SER A 140 -17.10 3.05 -1.52
C SER A 140 -18.11 3.61 -0.51
N TYR A 141 -18.31 2.94 0.62
CA TYR A 141 -19.17 3.43 1.69
C TYR A 141 -18.54 4.63 2.38
N ASP A 142 -17.22 4.61 2.61
CA ASP A 142 -16.50 5.73 3.23
C ASP A 142 -16.48 6.95 2.31
N ARG A 143 -16.55 6.75 0.99
CA ARG A 143 -16.70 7.83 0.01
C ARG A 143 -18.13 8.34 -0.14
N GLY A 144 -19.11 7.67 0.45
CA GLY A 144 -20.53 8.05 0.42
C GLY A 144 -21.21 7.86 -0.95
N GLN A 145 -20.57 7.17 -1.91
CA GLN A 145 -21.13 6.94 -3.24
C GLN A 145 -20.68 5.61 -3.83
N PRO A 146 -21.54 4.90 -4.59
CA PRO A 146 -21.18 3.68 -5.28
C PRO A 146 -20.10 3.92 -6.33
N ALA A 147 -19.29 2.91 -6.59
CA ALA A 147 -18.32 2.91 -7.67
C ALA A 147 -18.96 2.35 -8.96
N GLU A 148 -18.59 2.95 -10.09
CA GLU A 148 -18.97 2.48 -11.43
C GLU A 148 -17.73 2.06 -12.19
N PHE A 149 -17.76 0.84 -12.75
CA PHE A 149 -16.65 0.32 -13.54
C PHE A 149 -17.11 -0.79 -14.49
N PRO A 150 -16.38 -1.01 -15.61
CA PRO A 150 -16.61 -2.17 -16.44
C PRO A 150 -16.22 -3.45 -15.69
N VAL A 151 -17.03 -4.49 -15.81
CA VAL A 151 -16.82 -5.78 -15.13
C VAL A 151 -15.43 -6.35 -15.44
N GLY A 152 -14.96 -6.22 -16.68
CA GLY A 152 -13.63 -6.67 -17.09
C GLY A 152 -12.45 -5.81 -16.62
N GLY A 153 -12.69 -4.64 -16.04
CA GLY A 153 -11.68 -3.67 -15.64
C GLY A 153 -11.24 -3.72 -14.18
N VAL A 154 -11.83 -4.61 -13.38
CA VAL A 154 -11.50 -4.77 -11.96
C VAL A 154 -10.56 -5.94 -11.70
N ILE A 155 -10.07 -6.06 -10.47
CA ILE A 155 -9.19 -7.17 -10.06
C ILE A 155 -9.79 -8.53 -10.41
N ALA A 156 -8.94 -9.49 -10.79
CA ALA A 156 -9.37 -10.81 -11.29
C ALA A 156 -10.35 -11.53 -10.35
N GLY A 157 -10.20 -11.38 -9.03
CA GLY A 157 -11.13 -11.91 -8.04
C GLY A 157 -12.55 -11.37 -8.21
N SER A 158 -12.71 -10.07 -8.43
CA SER A 158 -14.02 -9.45 -8.65
C SER A 158 -14.66 -9.88 -9.98
N VAL A 159 -13.87 -10.10 -11.03
CA VAL A 159 -14.37 -10.59 -12.33
C VAL A 159 -14.87 -12.03 -12.23
N SER A 160 -14.20 -12.89 -11.48
CA SER A 160 -14.47 -14.34 -11.44
C SER A 160 -15.85 -14.69 -10.90
N TYR A 161 -16.52 -13.81 -10.14
CA TYR A 161 -17.83 -14.09 -9.55
C TYR A 161 -18.98 -13.23 -10.12
N THR A 162 -18.71 -12.27 -10.99
CA THR A 162 -19.78 -11.45 -11.63
C THR A 162 -20.71 -12.25 -12.53
N HIS A 163 -20.35 -13.50 -12.88
CA HIS A 163 -21.27 -14.44 -13.51
C HIS A 163 -22.42 -14.90 -12.58
N LEU A 164 -22.34 -14.59 -11.31
CA LEU A 164 -23.40 -14.84 -10.33
C LEU A 164 -24.17 -13.54 -10.15
N THR A 165 -25.50 -13.59 -10.16
CA THR A 165 -26.39 -12.42 -9.96
C THR A 165 -25.84 -11.44 -8.93
N LEU A 166 -26.05 -10.12 -9.16
CA LEU A 166 -25.61 -9.04 -8.25
C LEU A 166 -26.38 -9.06 -6.91
N PRO A 167 -25.97 -9.80 -5.92
CA PRO A 167 -26.44 -9.69 -4.54
C PRO A 167 -25.31 -9.23 -3.65
N THR A 168 -25.61 -8.95 -2.41
CA THR A 168 -24.60 -8.66 -1.40
C THR A 168 -23.69 -9.88 -1.19
N LYS A 169 -22.42 -9.78 -1.53
CA LYS A 169 -21.43 -10.87 -1.41
C LYS A 169 -20.23 -10.44 -0.60
N ARG A 170 -19.68 -11.40 0.15
CA ARG A 170 -18.35 -11.29 0.75
C ARG A 170 -17.38 -12.13 -0.05
N ILE A 171 -16.23 -11.53 -0.41
CA ILE A 171 -15.14 -12.18 -1.15
C ILE A 171 -13.89 -12.15 -0.30
N VAL A 172 -13.14 -13.23 -0.37
CA VAL A 172 -11.85 -13.40 0.28
C VAL A 172 -10.85 -13.95 -0.73
#